data_ce66509d417caa4424f9b6ff4728e493
#
_entry.id   ce66509d417caa4424f9b6ff4728e493
#
_cell.length_a   1.000
_cell.length_b   1.000
_cell.length_c   1.000
_cell.angle_alpha   90.00
_cell.angle_beta   90.00
_cell.angle_gamma   90.00
#
_symmetry.space_group_name_H-M   'P 1'
#
loop_
_entity.id
_entity.type
_entity.pdbx_description
1 polymer ?
#
loop_
_entity_poly.entity_id
_entity_poly.type
_entity_poly.pdbx_seq_one_letter_code
_entity_poly.pdbx_strand_id
1 'polypeptide(L)'
;MKKIALILSLVLMLAACGAQPAETTAPAAATAPEGTCAELVEKLYENVPVELALMTETTETSLSDAEMFAYITGLQSNEGVADVAVSMPMMGSQAYHVVLVRAESGEKAAELAQYLFDNSDMARWVCVQATEKQAVVCGDLAFFVMLDPQYGVTTDQLVEGFTTVCGGAVDAVIK
;
A
#
# COMPACT_ATOMS: atom_id res chain seq x y z
N MET A 1 -5.27 58.49 -65.67
CA MET A 1 -4.31 57.40 -65.95
C MET A 1 -4.04 56.70 -64.60
N LYS A 2 -4.12 55.46 -64.57
CA LYS A 2 -3.88 54.46 -63.51
C LYS A 2 -5.13 53.85 -62.88
N LYS A 3 -5.36 52.67 -63.31
CA LYS A 3 -6.46 51.74 -62.96
C LYS A 3 -6.23 51.14 -61.57
N ILE A 4 -7.25 51.24 -60.72
CA ILE A 4 -7.26 50.58 -59.41
C ILE A 4 -7.94 49.22 -59.59
N ALA A 5 -7.17 48.19 -59.41
CA ALA A 5 -7.70 46.82 -59.40
C ALA A 5 -8.11 46.47 -57.94
N LEU A 6 -9.41 46.21 -57.78
CA LEU A 6 -10.01 45.79 -56.52
C LEU A 6 -9.89 44.24 -56.45
N ILE A 7 -9.07 43.72 -55.58
CA ILE A 7 -8.98 42.31 -55.30
C ILE A 7 -9.86 42.01 -54.11
N LEU A 8 -10.94 41.29 -54.32
CA LEU A 8 -11.87 40.82 -53.31
C LEU A 8 -11.32 39.49 -52.74
N SER A 9 -10.71 39.55 -51.57
CA SER A 9 -10.25 38.39 -50.87
C SER A 9 -11.40 37.77 -50.05
N LEU A 10 -11.87 36.63 -50.49
CA LEU A 10 -12.82 35.78 -49.82
C LEU A 10 -12.13 35.01 -48.67
N VAL A 11 -12.39 35.44 -47.44
CA VAL A 11 -11.88 34.73 -46.26
C VAL A 11 -12.84 33.58 -45.95
N LEU A 12 -12.43 32.35 -46.29
CA LEU A 12 -13.08 31.13 -45.80
C LEU A 12 -12.69 30.92 -44.32
N MET A 13 -13.63 31.17 -43.41
CA MET A 13 -13.53 30.70 -42.03
C MET A 13 -13.80 29.19 -41.98
N LEU A 14 -12.73 28.39 -41.93
CA LEU A 14 -12.84 27.00 -41.47
C LEU A 14 -12.96 27.01 -39.94
N ALA A 15 -14.16 26.72 -39.45
CA ALA A 15 -14.38 26.36 -38.07
C ALA A 15 -13.81 24.95 -37.85
N ALA A 16 -12.54 24.88 -37.43
CA ALA A 16 -11.97 23.66 -36.90
C ALA A 16 -12.54 23.44 -35.50
N CYS A 17 -13.54 22.55 -35.37
CA CYS A 17 -13.87 21.92 -34.10
C CYS A 17 -12.65 21.09 -33.67
N GLY A 18 -11.74 21.71 -32.92
CA GLY A 18 -10.69 21.00 -32.21
C GLY A 18 -11.34 20.21 -31.09
N ALA A 19 -11.51 18.91 -31.27
CA ALA A 19 -11.70 18.01 -30.16
C ALA A 19 -10.45 18.09 -29.26
N GLN A 20 -10.58 18.76 -28.13
CA GLN A 20 -9.57 18.72 -27.08
C GLN A 20 -9.42 17.26 -26.67
N PRO A 21 -8.19 16.69 -26.66
CA PRO A 21 -8.00 15.38 -26.05
C PRO A 21 -8.45 15.53 -24.58
N ALA A 22 -9.36 14.68 -24.13
CA ALA A 22 -9.65 14.57 -22.72
C ALA A 22 -8.32 14.26 -22.02
N GLU A 23 -7.81 15.21 -21.25
CA GLU A 23 -6.75 14.93 -20.29
C GLU A 23 -7.32 13.86 -19.36
N THR A 24 -6.85 12.63 -19.56
CA THR A 24 -7.04 11.56 -18.58
C THR A 24 -6.21 11.98 -17.37
N THR A 25 -6.85 12.71 -16.45
CA THR A 25 -6.26 12.97 -15.14
C THR A 25 -6.05 11.60 -14.51
N ALA A 26 -4.81 11.16 -14.38
CA ALA A 26 -4.49 10.00 -13.57
C ALA A 26 -5.14 10.21 -12.18
N PRO A 27 -5.74 9.19 -11.56
CA PRO A 27 -6.25 9.33 -10.22
C PRO A 27 -5.18 9.94 -9.33
N ALA A 28 -5.53 10.95 -8.54
CA ALA A 28 -4.59 11.51 -7.58
C ALA A 28 -4.10 10.36 -6.67
N ALA A 29 -2.80 10.24 -6.47
CA ALA A 29 -2.22 9.25 -5.57
C ALA A 29 -2.88 9.38 -4.19
N ALA A 30 -3.15 8.24 -3.56
CA ALA A 30 -3.69 8.22 -2.21
C ALA A 30 -2.70 8.93 -1.26
N THR A 31 -3.22 9.63 -0.28
CA THR A 31 -2.38 10.29 0.72
C THR A 31 -2.30 9.39 1.94
N ALA A 32 -1.08 8.97 2.28
CA ALA A 32 -0.86 8.19 3.49
C ALA A 32 -1.27 8.99 4.74
N PRO A 33 -1.94 8.36 5.71
CA PRO A 33 -2.26 8.99 6.98
C PRO A 33 -0.99 9.30 7.78
N GLU A 34 -1.05 10.34 8.61
CA GLU A 34 0.02 10.67 9.55
C GLU A 34 0.01 9.71 10.75
N GLY A 35 1.17 9.62 11.43
CA GLY A 35 1.41 8.78 12.59
C GLY A 35 2.46 7.71 12.30
N THR A 36 2.90 7.02 13.35
CA THR A 36 3.81 5.89 13.23
C THR A 36 3.09 4.65 12.69
N CYS A 37 3.83 3.71 12.11
CA CYS A 37 3.26 2.44 11.66
C CYS A 37 2.57 1.70 12.80
N ALA A 38 3.10 1.76 14.03
CA ALA A 38 2.48 1.16 15.21
C ALA A 38 1.10 1.77 15.51
N GLU A 39 1.00 3.12 15.54
CA GLU A 39 -0.28 3.81 15.74
C GLU A 39 -1.31 3.50 14.64
N LEU A 40 -0.85 3.32 13.40
CA LEU A 40 -1.74 2.96 12.29
C LEU A 40 -2.21 1.50 12.39
N VAL A 41 -1.37 0.59 12.88
CA VAL A 41 -1.77 -0.79 13.17
C VAL A 41 -2.79 -0.84 14.32
N GLU A 42 -2.63 -0.01 15.36
CA GLU A 42 -3.62 0.12 16.43
C GLU A 42 -4.98 0.59 15.87
N LYS A 43 -4.98 1.64 15.04
CA LYS A 43 -6.20 2.14 14.38
C LYS A 43 -6.84 1.09 13.45
N LEU A 44 -6.04 0.24 12.80
CA LEU A 44 -6.55 -0.88 12.02
C LEU A 44 -7.36 -1.83 12.92
N TYR A 45 -6.84 -2.18 14.10
CA TYR A 45 -7.52 -3.10 15.03
C TYR A 45 -8.72 -2.49 15.75
N GLU A 46 -8.79 -1.16 15.84
CA GLU A 46 -10.02 -0.47 16.27
C GLU A 46 -11.15 -0.69 15.23
N ASN A 47 -10.82 -0.72 13.93
CA ASN A 47 -11.78 -0.94 12.85
C ASN A 47 -12.08 -2.44 12.63
N VAL A 48 -11.07 -3.30 12.80
CA VAL A 48 -11.17 -4.75 12.59
C VAL A 48 -10.63 -5.46 13.82
N PRO A 49 -11.47 -5.72 14.82
CA PRO A 49 -11.05 -6.45 16.01
C PRO A 49 -10.54 -7.87 15.67
N VAL A 50 -9.38 -8.22 16.19
CA VAL A 50 -8.74 -9.53 16.02
C VAL A 50 -8.67 -10.22 17.37
N GLU A 51 -9.26 -11.41 17.51
CA GLU A 51 -9.32 -12.17 18.76
C GLU A 51 -8.06 -13.01 19.03
N LEU A 52 -6.89 -12.51 18.62
CA LEU A 52 -5.60 -13.12 18.91
C LEU A 52 -4.83 -12.29 19.93
N ALA A 53 -4.03 -12.94 20.76
CA ALA A 53 -3.06 -12.25 21.60
C ALA A 53 -1.89 -11.80 20.72
N LEU A 54 -1.97 -10.58 20.20
CA LEU A 54 -0.99 -9.99 19.32
C LEU A 54 0.08 -9.21 20.08
N MET A 55 1.28 -9.18 19.51
CA MET A 55 2.37 -8.28 19.88
C MET A 55 2.75 -7.46 18.64
N THR A 56 3.15 -6.22 18.84
CA THR A 56 3.63 -5.33 17.77
C THR A 56 5.10 -5.03 18.00
N GLU A 57 5.94 -5.39 17.04
CA GLU A 57 7.37 -5.11 17.01
C GLU A 57 7.66 -3.89 16.14
N THR A 58 8.58 -3.05 16.57
CA THR A 58 8.96 -1.80 15.88
C THR A 58 10.48 -1.66 15.83
N THR A 59 10.99 -0.64 15.15
CA THR A 59 12.42 -0.29 15.14
C THR A 59 12.95 0.08 16.54
N GLU A 60 12.10 0.49 17.45
CA GLU A 60 12.45 0.78 18.84
C GLU A 60 12.55 -0.48 19.71
N THR A 61 12.01 -1.60 19.24
CA THR A 61 12.06 -2.89 19.91
C THR A 61 13.08 -3.83 19.23
N SER A 62 12.64 -4.89 18.58
CA SER A 62 13.49 -5.92 18.00
C SER A 62 13.93 -5.64 16.56
N LEU A 63 13.33 -4.68 15.87
CA LEU A 63 13.60 -4.41 14.45
C LEU A 63 14.82 -3.49 14.21
N SER A 64 15.55 -3.11 15.24
CA SER A 64 16.82 -2.38 15.13
C SER A 64 17.99 -3.27 14.70
N ASP A 65 17.91 -4.58 14.94
CA ASP A 65 18.89 -5.56 14.50
C ASP A 65 18.58 -6.06 13.09
N ALA A 66 19.57 -6.08 12.19
CA ALA A 66 19.35 -6.37 10.77
C ALA A 66 18.86 -7.81 10.50
N GLU A 67 19.37 -8.80 11.25
CA GLU A 67 18.95 -10.19 11.08
C GLU A 67 17.51 -10.37 11.59
N MET A 68 17.22 -9.77 12.74
CA MET A 68 15.89 -9.79 13.33
C MET A 68 14.89 -9.01 12.46
N PHE A 69 15.31 -7.87 11.92
CA PHE A 69 14.49 -7.11 10.97
C PHE A 69 14.07 -7.98 9.78
N ALA A 70 15.04 -8.60 9.10
CA ALA A 70 14.77 -9.45 7.94
C ALA A 70 13.88 -10.67 8.30
N TYR A 71 14.16 -11.31 9.43
CA TYR A 71 13.40 -12.46 9.90
C TYR A 71 11.96 -12.09 10.25
N ILE A 72 11.73 -11.00 10.97
CA ILE A 72 10.41 -10.59 11.45
C ILE A 72 9.60 -9.98 10.31
N THR A 73 10.15 -9.02 9.57
CA THR A 73 9.41 -8.32 8.50
C THR A 73 9.23 -9.16 7.23
N GLY A 74 10.18 -10.04 6.93
CA GLY A 74 10.29 -10.72 5.64
C GLY A 74 10.97 -9.87 4.56
N LEU A 75 11.44 -8.66 4.87
CA LEU A 75 12.23 -7.82 3.98
C LEU A 75 13.71 -8.19 4.05
N GLN A 76 14.46 -8.01 2.97
CA GLN A 76 15.90 -8.32 2.95
C GLN A 76 16.75 -7.33 3.75
N SER A 77 16.33 -6.07 3.80
CA SER A 77 17.02 -5.01 4.51
C SER A 77 16.04 -3.89 4.86
N ASN A 78 16.48 -2.93 5.66
CA ASN A 78 15.75 -1.72 6.00
C ASN A 78 16.02 -0.56 5.01
N GLU A 79 16.61 -0.82 3.86
CA GLU A 79 16.88 0.22 2.85
C GLU A 79 15.57 0.79 2.27
N GLY A 80 15.43 2.11 2.37
CA GLY A 80 14.23 2.83 1.94
C GLY A 80 13.04 2.71 2.90
N VAL A 81 13.27 2.19 4.13
CA VAL A 81 12.28 2.10 5.20
C VAL A 81 12.46 3.26 6.18
N ALA A 82 11.47 4.13 6.29
CA ALA A 82 11.45 5.24 7.24
C ALA A 82 10.87 4.82 8.60
N ASP A 83 9.86 3.95 8.61
CA ASP A 83 9.24 3.40 9.81
C ASP A 83 8.62 2.03 9.51
N VAL A 84 8.51 1.16 10.50
CA VAL A 84 7.93 -0.16 10.34
C VAL A 84 7.29 -0.66 11.63
N ALA A 85 6.16 -1.33 11.50
CA ALA A 85 5.54 -2.11 12.56
C ALA A 85 5.13 -3.48 12.04
N VAL A 86 5.38 -4.50 12.83
CA VAL A 86 4.97 -5.87 12.55
C VAL A 86 4.09 -6.36 13.68
N SER A 87 2.87 -6.78 13.35
CA SER A 87 1.96 -7.39 14.31
C SER A 87 1.83 -8.89 14.05
N MET A 88 2.08 -9.66 15.08
CA MET A 88 2.08 -11.12 15.03
C MET A 88 1.57 -11.72 16.35
N PRO A 89 1.10 -12.97 16.36
CA PRO A 89 0.70 -13.65 17.59
C PRO A 89 1.87 -13.89 18.53
N MET A 90 1.61 -13.80 19.83
CA MET A 90 2.56 -14.22 20.86
C MET A 90 2.85 -15.73 20.82
N MET A 91 2.03 -16.51 20.10
CA MET A 91 2.15 -17.96 19.96
C MET A 91 2.53 -18.33 18.53
N GLY A 92 3.66 -18.98 18.34
CA GLY A 92 4.20 -19.36 17.02
C GLY A 92 3.42 -20.48 16.28
N SER A 93 2.27 -20.93 16.82
CA SER A 93 1.37 -21.89 16.19
C SER A 93 0.09 -21.25 15.63
N GLN A 94 0.10 -19.92 15.46
CA GLN A 94 -1.02 -19.18 14.88
C GLN A 94 -0.51 -18.45 13.63
N ALA A 95 -1.02 -18.84 12.45
CA ALA A 95 -0.62 -18.27 11.17
C ALA A 95 -1.32 -16.91 10.96
N TYR A 96 -0.69 -15.86 11.46
CA TYR A 96 -1.13 -14.48 11.32
C TYR A 96 0.10 -13.55 11.29
N HIS A 97 0.17 -12.67 10.33
CA HIS A 97 1.28 -11.74 10.17
C HIS A 97 0.83 -10.48 9.42
N VAL A 98 0.99 -9.35 10.05
CA VAL A 98 0.77 -8.03 9.46
C VAL A 98 2.07 -7.26 9.49
N VAL A 99 2.46 -6.70 8.35
CA VAL A 99 3.61 -5.81 8.20
C VAL A 99 3.13 -4.49 7.64
N LEU A 100 3.38 -3.40 8.33
CA LEU A 100 3.15 -2.05 7.84
C LEU A 100 4.48 -1.32 7.78
N VAL A 101 4.81 -0.82 6.60
CA VAL A 101 6.06 -0.09 6.32
C VAL A 101 5.72 1.30 5.83
N ARG A 102 6.31 2.32 6.42
CA ARG A 102 6.41 3.64 5.80
C ARG A 102 7.73 3.71 5.07
N ALA A 103 7.67 3.86 3.76
CA ALA A 103 8.83 3.97 2.89
C ALA A 103 9.26 5.44 2.71
N GLU A 104 10.44 5.66 2.14
CA GLU A 104 10.94 7.00 1.81
C GLU A 104 10.17 7.66 0.65
N SER A 105 9.43 6.87 -0.15
CA SER A 105 8.60 7.34 -1.25
C SER A 105 7.48 6.35 -1.59
N GLY A 106 6.44 6.83 -2.32
CA GLY A 106 5.36 5.97 -2.80
C GLY A 106 5.84 4.90 -3.80
N GLU A 107 6.85 5.20 -4.62
CA GLU A 107 7.46 4.22 -5.51
C GLU A 107 8.12 3.10 -4.71
N LYS A 108 8.86 3.46 -3.66
CA LYS A 108 9.48 2.48 -2.76
C LYS A 108 8.45 1.67 -1.97
N ALA A 109 7.35 2.29 -1.55
CA ALA A 109 6.25 1.58 -0.92
C ALA A 109 5.65 0.50 -1.85
N ALA A 110 5.47 0.82 -3.13
CA ALA A 110 4.98 -0.14 -4.13
C ALA A 110 5.97 -1.30 -4.35
N GLU A 111 7.28 -1.01 -4.42
CA GLU A 111 8.31 -2.05 -4.49
C GLU A 111 8.28 -2.98 -3.27
N LEU A 112 8.21 -2.41 -2.06
CA LEU A 112 8.21 -3.18 -0.82
C LEU A 112 6.93 -4.01 -0.66
N ALA A 113 5.77 -3.47 -1.02
CA ALA A 113 4.50 -4.20 -1.01
C ALA A 113 4.53 -5.40 -1.97
N GLN A 114 5.02 -5.19 -3.19
CA GLN A 114 5.18 -6.27 -4.18
C GLN A 114 6.19 -7.30 -3.71
N TYR A 115 7.33 -6.85 -3.18
CA TYR A 115 8.36 -7.75 -2.65
C TYR A 115 7.83 -8.65 -1.54
N LEU A 116 7.11 -8.07 -0.55
CA LEU A 116 6.50 -8.83 0.54
C LEU A 116 5.48 -9.84 0.00
N PHE A 117 4.65 -9.43 -0.95
CA PHE A 117 3.68 -10.33 -1.56
C PHE A 117 4.34 -11.51 -2.27
N ASP A 118 5.39 -11.27 -3.07
CA ASP A 118 6.02 -12.32 -3.89
C ASP A 118 6.88 -13.28 -3.08
N ASN A 119 7.56 -12.78 -2.03
CA ASN A 119 8.63 -13.51 -1.35
C ASN A 119 8.27 -14.02 0.06
N SER A 120 7.08 -13.71 0.59
CA SER A 120 6.68 -14.18 1.92
C SER A 120 6.45 -15.68 1.94
N ASP A 121 7.09 -16.35 2.92
CA ASP A 121 6.88 -17.77 3.19
C ASP A 121 5.58 -17.98 3.99
N MET A 122 4.55 -18.50 3.33
CA MET A 122 3.26 -18.80 3.95
C MET A 122 3.30 -19.95 4.96
N ALA A 123 4.40 -20.70 5.01
CA ALA A 123 4.60 -21.82 5.94
C ALA A 123 5.63 -21.51 7.05
N ARG A 124 5.94 -20.23 7.29
CA ARG A 124 6.96 -19.79 8.27
C ARG A 124 6.71 -20.23 9.73
N TRP A 125 5.52 -20.70 10.03
CA TRP A 125 5.15 -21.12 11.40
C TRP A 125 5.39 -22.61 11.63
N VAL A 126 5.34 -23.01 12.90
CA VAL A 126 5.46 -24.43 13.30
C VAL A 126 4.09 -25.10 13.18
N CYS A 127 3.97 -26.10 12.32
CA CYS A 127 2.77 -26.95 12.14
C CYS A 127 1.52 -26.24 11.58
N VAL A 128 1.59 -24.97 11.24
CA VAL A 128 0.49 -24.21 10.61
C VAL A 128 1.04 -23.37 9.46
N GLN A 129 0.16 -22.95 8.57
CA GLN A 129 0.52 -22.07 7.45
C GLN A 129 -0.60 -21.06 7.19
N ALA A 130 -0.25 -19.92 6.61
CA ALA A 130 -1.23 -19.00 6.06
C ALA A 130 -1.83 -19.58 4.77
N THR A 131 -3.10 -19.31 4.53
CA THR A 131 -3.82 -19.71 3.31
C THR A 131 -4.25 -18.51 2.46
N GLU A 132 -4.17 -17.32 3.03
CA GLU A 132 -4.45 -16.05 2.37
C GLU A 132 -3.30 -15.07 2.57
N LYS A 133 -3.01 -14.26 1.54
CA LYS A 133 -2.12 -13.10 1.64
C LYS A 133 -2.56 -12.00 0.70
N GLN A 134 -2.36 -10.75 1.09
CA GLN A 134 -2.59 -9.56 0.27
C GLN A 134 -1.59 -8.47 0.63
N ALA A 135 -1.36 -7.55 -0.31
CA ALA A 135 -0.62 -6.33 -0.02
C ALA A 135 -1.37 -5.09 -0.56
N VAL A 136 -1.15 -3.94 0.08
CA VAL A 136 -1.80 -2.67 -0.28
C VAL A 136 -0.77 -1.56 -0.29
N VAL A 137 -0.91 -0.64 -1.23
CA VAL A 137 -0.12 0.60 -1.30
C VAL A 137 -1.04 1.79 -1.05
N CYS A 138 -0.65 2.67 -0.13
CA CYS A 138 -1.35 3.92 0.17
C CYS A 138 -0.32 5.03 0.37
N GLY A 139 -0.08 5.86 -0.65
CA GLY A 139 0.98 6.85 -0.64
C GLY A 139 2.34 6.22 -0.39
N ASP A 140 3.01 6.61 0.69
CA ASP A 140 4.30 6.06 1.13
C ASP A 140 4.18 4.81 2.04
N LEU A 141 2.97 4.29 2.25
CA LEU A 141 2.73 3.10 3.06
C LEU A 141 2.62 1.84 2.21
N ALA A 142 3.33 0.80 2.60
CA ALA A 142 3.19 -0.58 2.16
C ALA A 142 2.59 -1.43 3.30
N PHE A 143 1.39 -1.91 3.12
CA PHE A 143 0.72 -2.82 4.04
C PHE A 143 0.76 -4.24 3.46
N PHE A 144 1.15 -5.21 4.26
CA PHE A 144 1.12 -6.62 3.89
C PHE A 144 0.46 -7.43 5.01
N VAL A 145 -0.35 -8.38 4.61
CA VAL A 145 -0.99 -9.33 5.52
C VAL A 145 -0.97 -10.74 4.95
N MET A 146 -0.68 -11.71 5.79
CA MET A 146 -0.91 -13.14 5.51
C MET A 146 -1.42 -13.83 6.77
N LEU A 147 -2.42 -14.71 6.59
CA LEU A 147 -3.09 -15.39 7.70
C LEU A 147 -3.80 -16.66 7.27
N ASP A 148 -4.25 -17.43 8.25
CA ASP A 148 -5.27 -18.45 8.08
C ASP A 148 -6.60 -17.92 8.65
N PRO A 149 -7.68 -17.83 7.85
CA PRO A 149 -8.97 -17.26 8.28
C PRO A 149 -9.69 -18.07 9.39
N GLN A 150 -9.19 -19.25 9.75
CA GLN A 150 -9.70 -19.99 10.91
C GLN A 150 -9.66 -19.19 12.23
N TYR A 151 -8.85 -18.12 12.29
CA TYR A 151 -8.76 -17.24 13.46
C TYR A 151 -9.82 -16.14 13.50
N GLY A 152 -10.85 -16.22 12.66
CA GLY A 152 -12.03 -15.34 12.72
C GLY A 152 -11.87 -14.01 11.96
N VAL A 153 -10.77 -13.80 11.25
CA VAL A 153 -10.51 -12.63 10.41
C VAL A 153 -9.95 -13.07 9.06
N THR A 154 -10.29 -12.35 7.98
CA THR A 154 -9.78 -12.59 6.62
C THR A 154 -8.85 -11.47 6.18
N THR A 155 -8.03 -11.74 5.16
CA THR A 155 -7.20 -10.68 4.55
C THR A 155 -8.04 -9.57 3.94
N ASP A 156 -9.20 -9.89 3.35
CA ASP A 156 -10.11 -8.88 2.79
C ASP A 156 -10.63 -7.92 3.88
N GLN A 157 -10.99 -8.41 5.06
CA GLN A 157 -11.41 -7.56 6.18
C GLN A 157 -10.30 -6.61 6.64
N LEU A 158 -9.06 -7.11 6.74
CA LEU A 158 -7.92 -6.29 7.15
C LEU A 158 -7.54 -5.26 6.06
N VAL A 159 -7.64 -5.62 4.79
CA VAL A 159 -7.44 -4.69 3.67
C VAL A 159 -8.51 -3.59 3.65
N GLU A 160 -9.78 -3.93 3.89
CA GLU A 160 -10.88 -2.95 4.00
C GLU A 160 -10.67 -2.03 5.22
N GLY A 161 -10.29 -2.60 6.36
CA GLY A 161 -9.95 -1.83 7.55
C GLY A 161 -8.79 -0.88 7.34
N PHE A 162 -7.71 -1.35 6.70
CA PHE A 162 -6.57 -0.50 6.36
C PHE A 162 -6.95 0.59 5.34
N THR A 163 -7.77 0.26 4.35
CA THR A 163 -8.32 1.25 3.40
C THR A 163 -9.09 2.34 4.15
N THR A 164 -9.83 1.98 5.20
CA THR A 164 -10.53 2.96 6.07
C THR A 164 -9.52 3.83 6.81
N VAL A 165 -8.44 3.27 7.35
CA VAL A 165 -7.33 4.03 7.98
C VAL A 165 -6.71 5.01 6.97
N CYS A 166 -6.61 4.64 5.69
CA CYS A 166 -6.13 5.48 4.58
C CYS A 166 -7.17 6.53 4.09
N GLY A 167 -8.28 6.74 4.80
CA GLY A 167 -9.31 7.70 4.39
C GLY A 167 -10.23 7.22 3.27
N GLY A 168 -10.28 5.92 3.02
CA GLY A 168 -11.20 5.28 2.07
C GLY A 168 -10.65 5.11 0.64
N ALA A 169 -9.37 5.44 0.41
CA ALA A 169 -8.71 5.25 -0.89
C ALA A 169 -7.30 4.69 -0.73
N VAL A 170 -6.90 3.82 -1.64
CA VAL A 170 -5.56 3.24 -1.74
C VAL A 170 -5.09 3.25 -3.19
N ASP A 171 -3.77 3.24 -3.42
CA ASP A 171 -3.20 3.28 -4.77
C ASP A 171 -3.27 1.93 -5.47
N ALA A 172 -3.05 0.85 -4.73
CA ALA A 172 -3.07 -0.51 -5.25
C ALA A 172 -3.45 -1.55 -4.19
N VAL A 173 -4.09 -2.62 -4.65
CA VAL A 173 -4.28 -3.87 -3.88
C VAL A 173 -3.70 -5.01 -4.70
N ILE A 174 -2.79 -5.79 -4.11
CA ILE A 174 -2.09 -6.93 -4.69
C ILE A 174 -2.68 -8.21 -4.09
N LYS A 175 -3.18 -9.11 -4.96
CA LYS A 175 -3.87 -10.35 -4.57
C LYS A 175 -3.25 -11.57 -5.24
#